data_4a9367f5f71a2a0da568e1570ed6d2cc
#
_entry.id   4a9367f5f71a2a0da568e1570ed6d2cc
#
_cell.length_a   1.000
_cell.length_b   1.000
_cell.length_c   1.000
_cell.angle_alpha   90.00
_cell.angle_beta   90.00
_cell.angle_gamma   90.00
#
_symmetry.space_group_name_H-M   'P 1'
#
loop_
_entity.id
_entity.type
_entity.pdbx_description
1 polymer ?
#
loop_
_entity_poly.entity_id
_entity_poly.type
_entity_poly.pdbx_seq_one_letter_code
_entity_poly.pdbx_strand_id
1 'polypeptide(L)'
;MRYGFYTRQCLPRTIPRFRCRHCGSTFSSQSFSTTYYLKRPTLLEPIFHRLLSCAGYRQIAREARCHPTTVMGQATRLGRHALLFLHEHRPRGPVREPLVIDGFESFAYSQYHPLHLNCAVGAESHFIYALTLTELRRKGRMTPAQKRRRAFLESRHGRPDPKAHELDVAELVRLAAPGNDGVTIRSDGH
;
A
#
# COMPACT_ATOMS: atom_id res chain seq x y z
N MET A 1 -17.38 15.10 -22.68
CA MET A 1 -18.74 15.58 -22.95
C MET A 1 -19.65 15.17 -21.81
N ARG A 2 -20.51 16.08 -21.31
CA ARG A 2 -21.49 15.75 -20.24
C ARG A 2 -22.51 14.73 -20.79
N TYR A 3 -22.80 13.68 -20.01
CA TYR A 3 -23.63 12.54 -20.44
C TYR A 3 -24.73 12.19 -19.42
N GLY A 4 -25.39 13.22 -18.87
CA GLY A 4 -26.44 13.05 -17.87
C GLY A 4 -25.94 12.91 -16.44
N PHE A 5 -26.71 12.23 -15.61
CA PHE A 5 -26.42 11.97 -14.20
C PHE A 5 -27.05 10.64 -13.77
N TYR A 6 -26.67 10.17 -12.59
CA TYR A 6 -27.37 9.10 -11.87
C TYR A 6 -27.56 9.48 -10.42
N THR A 7 -28.51 8.86 -9.76
CA THR A 7 -28.83 9.07 -8.35
C THR A 7 -28.35 7.92 -7.49
N ARG A 8 -28.02 8.21 -6.23
CA ARG A 8 -27.66 7.21 -5.22
C ARG A 8 -28.30 7.54 -3.87
N GLN A 9 -28.36 6.58 -2.96
CA GLN A 9 -29.00 6.76 -1.64
C GLN A 9 -28.14 7.53 -0.63
N CYS A 10 -26.83 7.69 -0.87
CA CYS A 10 -25.92 8.44 -0.01
C CYS A 10 -25.45 9.74 -0.67
N LEU A 11 -24.92 10.67 0.11
CA LEU A 11 -24.42 11.97 -0.38
C LEU A 11 -23.10 11.83 -1.14
N PRO A 12 -22.87 12.65 -2.18
CA PRO A 12 -23.86 13.48 -2.89
C PRO A 12 -24.87 12.58 -3.64
N ARG A 13 -26.16 12.93 -3.58
CA ARG A 13 -27.22 12.09 -4.17
C ARG A 13 -27.21 12.06 -5.70
N THR A 14 -26.84 13.16 -6.33
CA THR A 14 -26.81 13.30 -7.79
C THR A 14 -25.37 13.37 -8.28
N ILE A 15 -25.00 12.45 -9.15
CA ILE A 15 -23.63 12.30 -9.67
C ILE A 15 -23.63 12.57 -11.17
N PRO A 16 -22.93 13.62 -11.65
CA PRO A 16 -22.78 13.86 -13.07
C PRO A 16 -21.94 12.78 -13.76
N ARG A 17 -22.40 12.40 -14.95
CA ARG A 17 -21.72 11.44 -15.83
C ARG A 17 -21.12 12.16 -17.03
N PHE A 18 -20.03 11.59 -17.52
CA PHE A 18 -19.30 12.07 -18.68
C PHE A 18 -19.05 10.92 -19.66
N ARG A 19 -18.92 11.26 -20.94
CA ARG A 19 -18.50 10.33 -21.97
C ARG A 19 -17.23 10.84 -22.63
N CYS A 20 -16.24 9.97 -22.77
CA CYS A 20 -15.03 10.28 -23.50
C CYS A 20 -15.37 10.49 -24.98
N ARG A 21 -14.86 11.55 -25.59
CA ARG A 21 -15.08 11.82 -27.04
C ARG A 21 -14.24 10.90 -27.92
N HIS A 22 -13.11 10.41 -27.41
CA HIS A 22 -12.18 9.59 -28.17
C HIS A 22 -12.60 8.10 -28.17
N CYS A 23 -12.80 7.49 -27.00
CA CYS A 23 -13.07 6.06 -26.90
C CYS A 23 -14.54 5.71 -26.57
N GLY A 24 -15.41 6.71 -26.38
CA GLY A 24 -16.83 6.49 -26.05
C GLY A 24 -17.10 5.99 -24.62
N SER A 25 -16.07 5.63 -23.84
CA SER A 25 -16.22 5.15 -22.46
C SER A 25 -16.89 6.18 -21.57
N THR A 26 -17.72 5.71 -20.64
CA THR A 26 -18.41 6.58 -19.68
C THR A 26 -17.76 6.52 -18.32
N PHE A 27 -17.68 7.66 -17.65
CA PHE A 27 -17.18 7.82 -16.28
C PHE A 27 -18.03 8.86 -15.55
N SER A 28 -17.83 8.98 -14.25
CA SER A 28 -18.55 9.97 -13.43
C SER A 28 -17.56 10.77 -12.59
N SER A 29 -18.02 11.83 -11.97
CA SER A 29 -17.22 12.59 -11.00
C SER A 29 -16.78 11.76 -9.79
N GLN A 30 -17.38 10.57 -9.61
CA GLN A 30 -17.03 9.64 -8.54
C GLN A 30 -16.02 8.58 -8.97
N SER A 31 -15.75 8.38 -10.27
CA SER A 31 -14.94 7.24 -10.77
C SER A 31 -13.54 7.15 -10.14
N PHE A 32 -12.96 8.30 -9.77
CA PHE A 32 -11.65 8.38 -9.12
C PHE A 32 -11.73 8.80 -7.65
N SER A 33 -12.94 8.84 -7.08
CA SER A 33 -13.14 9.22 -5.68
C SER A 33 -12.91 8.03 -4.75
N THR A 34 -12.34 8.30 -3.57
CA THR A 34 -12.27 7.33 -2.46
C THR A 34 -13.63 6.80 -2.04
N THR A 35 -14.72 7.53 -2.34
CA THR A 35 -16.10 7.15 -2.01
C THR A 35 -16.86 6.46 -3.15
N TYR A 36 -16.18 6.13 -4.27
CA TYR A 36 -16.80 5.48 -5.41
C TYR A 36 -17.43 4.12 -5.02
N TYR A 37 -18.69 3.91 -5.39
CA TYR A 37 -19.51 2.73 -5.08
C TYR A 37 -19.70 2.42 -3.57
N LEU A 38 -19.38 3.34 -2.68
CA LEU A 38 -19.62 3.11 -1.26
C LEU A 38 -21.09 3.34 -0.89
N LYS A 39 -21.70 2.38 -0.20
CA LYS A 39 -23.02 2.50 0.40
C LYS A 39 -23.02 3.41 1.65
N ARG A 40 -21.92 3.39 2.40
CA ARG A 40 -21.71 4.16 3.64
C ARG A 40 -20.40 4.95 3.57
N PRO A 41 -20.33 6.02 2.74
CA PRO A 41 -19.09 6.79 2.56
C PRO A 41 -18.64 7.51 3.85
N THR A 42 -19.56 7.79 4.77
CA THR A 42 -19.29 8.42 6.07
C THR A 42 -18.39 7.59 6.99
N LEU A 43 -18.22 6.30 6.72
CA LEU A 43 -17.29 5.45 7.48
C LEU A 43 -15.84 5.65 7.08
N LEU A 44 -15.56 6.24 5.91
CA LEU A 44 -14.20 6.30 5.38
C LEU A 44 -13.28 7.14 6.26
N GLU A 45 -13.72 8.32 6.65
CA GLU A 45 -12.94 9.25 7.48
C GLU A 45 -12.65 8.70 8.88
N PRO A 46 -13.63 8.21 9.65
CA PRO A 46 -13.35 7.57 10.94
C PRO A 46 -12.40 6.37 10.82
N ILE A 47 -12.58 5.53 9.80
CA ILE A 47 -11.68 4.38 9.57
C ILE A 47 -10.26 4.88 9.28
N PHE A 48 -10.09 5.90 8.45
CA PHE A 48 -8.78 6.49 8.13
C PHE A 48 -8.06 6.97 9.40
N HIS A 49 -8.71 7.77 10.24
CA HIS A 49 -8.11 8.26 11.48
C HIS A 49 -7.72 7.14 12.44
N ARG A 50 -8.54 6.09 12.53
CA ARG A 50 -8.23 4.93 13.38
C ARG A 50 -7.07 4.10 12.83
N LEU A 51 -6.95 3.98 11.51
CA LEU A 51 -5.79 3.34 10.89
C LEU A 51 -4.49 4.09 11.18
N LEU A 52 -4.51 5.43 11.10
CA LEU A 52 -3.38 6.28 11.47
C LEU A 52 -3.00 6.13 12.97
N SER A 53 -3.96 5.83 13.82
CA SER A 53 -3.74 5.52 15.25
C SER A 53 -3.36 4.05 15.50
N CYS A 54 -2.95 3.31 14.48
CA CYS A 54 -2.55 1.90 14.55
C CYS A 54 -3.60 0.95 15.16
N ALA A 55 -4.89 1.31 15.11
CA ALA A 55 -5.96 0.46 15.61
C ALA A 55 -6.19 -0.75 14.69
N GLY A 56 -6.39 -1.93 15.27
CA GLY A 56 -6.64 -3.15 14.51
C GLY A 56 -8.02 -3.17 13.85
N TYR A 57 -8.15 -3.79 12.67
CA TYR A 57 -9.40 -3.83 11.87
C TYR A 57 -10.63 -4.28 12.66
N ARG A 58 -10.49 -5.26 13.57
CA ARG A 58 -11.61 -5.75 14.41
C ARG A 58 -12.04 -4.72 15.45
N GLN A 59 -11.10 -3.93 15.97
CA GLN A 59 -11.41 -2.85 16.91
C GLN A 59 -12.15 -1.72 16.19
N ILE A 60 -11.61 -1.27 15.05
CA ILE A 60 -12.26 -0.26 14.21
C ILE A 60 -13.69 -0.69 13.82
N ALA A 61 -13.86 -1.95 13.44
CA ALA A 61 -15.16 -2.49 13.03
C ALA A 61 -16.19 -2.43 14.17
N ARG A 62 -15.79 -2.74 15.41
CA ARG A 62 -16.69 -2.61 16.59
C ARG A 62 -17.11 -1.17 16.83
N GLU A 63 -16.17 -0.23 16.79
CA GLU A 63 -16.44 1.20 16.97
C GLU A 63 -17.32 1.76 15.86
N ALA A 64 -17.02 1.43 14.60
CA ALA A 64 -17.74 1.89 13.42
C ALA A 64 -19.07 1.12 13.19
N ARG A 65 -19.41 0.18 14.05
CA ARG A 65 -20.60 -0.71 13.92
C ARG A 65 -20.73 -1.30 12.50
N CYS A 66 -19.64 -1.94 12.05
CA CYS A 66 -19.60 -2.59 10.74
C CYS A 66 -18.81 -3.91 10.81
N HIS A 67 -18.84 -4.68 9.74
CA HIS A 67 -18.07 -5.92 9.67
C HIS A 67 -16.57 -5.64 9.42
N PRO A 68 -15.62 -6.42 9.98
CA PRO A 68 -14.19 -6.25 9.76
C PRO A 68 -13.76 -6.23 8.29
N THR A 69 -14.43 -7.00 7.43
CA THR A 69 -14.17 -6.97 5.97
C THR A 69 -14.50 -5.63 5.34
N THR A 70 -15.45 -4.87 5.90
CA THR A 70 -15.74 -3.50 5.47
C THR A 70 -14.54 -2.59 5.76
N VAL A 71 -13.96 -2.70 6.95
CA VAL A 71 -12.76 -1.94 7.32
C VAL A 71 -11.57 -2.31 6.42
N MET A 72 -11.34 -3.61 6.21
CA MET A 72 -10.29 -4.10 5.29
C MET A 72 -10.47 -3.55 3.87
N GLY A 73 -11.69 -3.59 3.33
CA GLY A 73 -12.00 -3.05 2.02
C GLY A 73 -11.75 -1.54 1.92
N GLN A 74 -12.08 -0.79 3.00
CA GLN A 74 -11.79 0.65 3.06
C GLN A 74 -10.28 0.92 3.18
N ALA A 75 -9.55 0.15 4.02
CA ALA A 75 -8.10 0.25 4.15
C ALA A 75 -7.39 -0.02 2.79
N THR A 76 -7.79 -1.08 2.09
CA THR A 76 -7.26 -1.40 0.74
C THR A 76 -7.54 -0.26 -0.25
N ARG A 77 -8.74 0.32 -0.21
CA ARG A 77 -9.10 1.46 -1.06
C ARG A 77 -8.24 2.68 -0.77
N LEU A 78 -8.09 3.03 0.50
CA LEU A 78 -7.25 4.15 0.95
C LEU A 78 -5.79 3.95 0.53
N GLY A 79 -5.24 2.74 0.72
CA GLY A 79 -3.89 2.40 0.29
C GLY A 79 -3.68 2.58 -1.22
N ARG A 80 -4.63 2.12 -2.05
CA ARG A 80 -4.55 2.34 -3.51
C ARG A 80 -4.59 3.82 -3.87
N HIS A 81 -5.43 4.62 -3.23
CA HIS A 81 -5.48 6.06 -3.45
C HIS A 81 -4.21 6.76 -2.95
N ALA A 82 -3.62 6.32 -1.85
CA ALA A 82 -2.35 6.84 -1.36
C ALA A 82 -1.21 6.59 -2.37
N LEU A 83 -1.14 5.39 -2.96
CA LEU A 83 -0.16 5.09 -4.01
C LEU A 83 -0.35 5.96 -5.26
N LEU A 84 -1.59 6.18 -5.68
CA LEU A 84 -1.88 7.10 -6.79
C LEU A 84 -1.50 8.54 -6.45
N PHE A 85 -1.78 8.99 -5.23
CA PHE A 85 -1.39 10.31 -4.74
C PHE A 85 0.13 10.49 -4.75
N LEU A 86 0.87 9.52 -4.23
CA LEU A 86 2.34 9.53 -4.25
C LEU A 86 2.89 9.58 -5.68
N HIS A 87 2.31 8.80 -6.59
CA HIS A 87 2.71 8.82 -8.01
C HIS A 87 2.48 10.19 -8.65
N GLU A 88 1.30 10.78 -8.45
CA GLU A 88 0.91 12.07 -9.06
C GLU A 88 1.72 13.25 -8.50
N HIS A 89 2.02 13.20 -7.19
CA HIS A 89 2.72 14.29 -6.48
C HIS A 89 4.23 14.05 -6.36
N ARG A 90 4.75 13.01 -6.99
CA ARG A 90 6.19 12.75 -6.98
C ARG A 90 6.94 13.97 -7.54
N PRO A 91 7.96 14.49 -6.81
CA PRO A 91 8.81 15.57 -7.31
C PRO A 91 9.40 15.22 -8.67
N ARG A 92 9.33 16.16 -9.60
CA ARG A 92 9.89 15.99 -10.96
C ARG A 92 11.37 16.30 -10.94
N GLY A 93 12.16 15.49 -11.64
CA GLY A 93 13.61 15.64 -11.73
C GLY A 93 14.38 14.81 -10.70
N PRO A 94 15.71 15.01 -10.60
CA PRO A 94 16.56 14.26 -9.69
C PRO A 94 16.24 14.58 -8.23
N VAL A 95 16.37 13.58 -7.37
CA VAL A 95 16.25 13.73 -5.92
C VAL A 95 17.41 14.60 -5.44
N ARG A 96 17.11 15.69 -4.73
CA ARG A 96 18.11 16.68 -4.27
C ARG A 96 18.36 16.65 -2.76
N GLU A 97 17.66 15.78 -2.05
CA GLU A 97 17.77 15.60 -0.60
C GLU A 97 18.31 14.22 -0.27
N PRO A 98 18.91 14.01 0.91
CA PRO A 98 19.25 12.67 1.37
C PRO A 98 18.01 11.79 1.49
N LEU A 99 18.14 10.51 1.14
CA LEU A 99 17.09 9.51 1.36
C LEU A 99 17.35 8.74 2.66
N VAL A 100 16.32 8.61 3.46
CA VAL A 100 16.30 7.69 4.62
C VAL A 100 15.62 6.41 4.15
N ILE A 101 16.31 5.29 4.34
CA ILE A 101 15.77 3.96 4.06
C ILE A 101 15.56 3.24 5.38
N ASP A 102 14.34 2.79 5.60
CA ASP A 102 13.94 1.97 6.73
C ASP A 102 12.92 0.93 6.28
N GLY A 103 12.77 -0.11 7.07
CA GLY A 103 11.84 -1.18 6.77
C GLY A 103 11.32 -1.89 8.00
N PHE A 104 10.29 -2.68 7.83
CA PHE A 104 9.78 -3.52 8.89
C PHE A 104 9.39 -4.90 8.39
N GLU A 105 9.55 -5.89 9.26
CA GLU A 105 9.11 -7.26 9.01
C GLU A 105 7.68 -7.48 9.51
N SER A 106 6.92 -8.23 8.73
CA SER A 106 5.58 -8.69 9.06
C SER A 106 5.37 -10.09 8.49
N PHE A 107 4.13 -10.58 8.48
CA PHE A 107 3.80 -11.90 7.95
C PHE A 107 2.58 -11.82 7.05
N ALA A 108 2.66 -12.52 5.89
CA ALA A 108 1.46 -12.83 5.12
C ALA A 108 0.87 -14.15 5.65
N TYR A 109 -0.36 -14.10 6.16
CA TYR A 109 -1.12 -15.25 6.68
C TYR A 109 -0.52 -15.93 7.91
N SER A 110 0.78 -16.23 7.92
CA SER A 110 1.44 -16.93 9.01
C SER A 110 2.94 -16.63 9.07
N GLN A 111 3.55 -17.00 10.20
CA GLN A 111 5.01 -16.89 10.43
C GLN A 111 5.90 -17.62 9.40
N TYR A 112 5.30 -18.42 8.50
CA TYR A 112 6.06 -19.13 7.45
C TYR A 112 6.22 -18.29 6.17
N HIS A 113 5.52 -17.18 6.07
CA HIS A 113 5.60 -16.23 4.97
C HIS A 113 5.96 -14.84 5.52
N PRO A 114 7.18 -14.67 6.06
CA PRO A 114 7.61 -13.36 6.50
C PRO A 114 7.77 -12.44 5.30
N LEU A 115 7.29 -11.22 5.47
CA LEU A 115 7.38 -10.13 4.49
C LEU A 115 8.24 -9.02 5.07
N HIS A 116 9.09 -8.45 4.26
CA HIS A 116 9.81 -7.23 4.56
C HIS A 116 9.33 -6.11 3.64
N LEU A 117 8.86 -5.03 4.23
CA LEU A 117 8.49 -3.82 3.52
C LEU A 117 9.59 -2.80 3.74
N ASN A 118 10.20 -2.32 2.64
CA ASN A 118 11.18 -1.25 2.66
C ASN A 118 10.53 0.05 2.16
N CYS A 119 10.96 1.17 2.74
CA CYS A 119 10.48 2.50 2.42
C CYS A 119 11.67 3.44 2.23
N ALA A 120 11.68 4.21 1.15
CA ALA A 120 12.63 5.29 0.93
C ALA A 120 11.90 6.64 1.07
N VAL A 121 12.33 7.44 2.02
CA VAL A 121 11.72 8.72 2.40
C VAL A 121 12.73 9.84 2.28
N GLY A 122 12.32 11.00 1.78
CA GLY A 122 13.15 12.20 1.79
C GLY A 122 13.42 12.70 3.20
N ALA A 123 14.67 12.96 3.53
CA ALA A 123 15.08 13.38 4.87
C ALA A 123 14.54 14.77 5.28
N GLU A 124 14.24 15.61 4.30
CA GLU A 124 13.77 16.99 4.51
C GLU A 124 12.27 17.11 4.22
N SER A 125 11.84 16.56 3.09
CA SER A 125 10.45 16.65 2.64
C SER A 125 9.50 15.67 3.32
N HIS A 126 10.02 14.59 3.90
CA HIS A 126 9.27 13.41 4.37
C HIS A 126 8.40 12.76 3.28
N PHE A 127 8.69 13.07 2.00
CA PHE A 127 7.99 12.44 0.88
C PHE A 127 8.44 10.98 0.71
N ILE A 128 7.48 10.09 0.51
CA ILE A 128 7.77 8.67 0.24
C ILE A 128 8.07 8.50 -1.25
N TYR A 129 9.35 8.33 -1.58
CA TYR A 129 9.81 8.19 -2.96
C TYR A 129 9.57 6.80 -3.53
N ALA A 130 9.72 5.77 -2.72
CA ALA A 130 9.48 4.39 -3.13
C ALA A 130 9.10 3.51 -1.94
N LEU A 131 8.36 2.44 -2.26
CA LEU A 131 8.00 1.34 -1.36
C LEU A 131 8.24 0.04 -2.11
N THR A 132 8.92 -0.91 -1.48
CA THR A 132 9.07 -2.27 -2.00
C THR A 132 8.63 -3.30 -0.97
N LEU A 133 8.30 -4.50 -1.42
CA LEU A 133 7.84 -5.59 -0.57
C LEU A 133 8.47 -6.88 -1.06
N THR A 134 9.18 -7.56 -0.18
CA THR A 134 9.77 -8.86 -0.51
C THR A 134 9.37 -9.94 0.48
N GLU A 135 9.23 -11.17 -0.02
CA GLU A 135 9.00 -12.33 0.83
C GLU A 135 10.36 -12.88 1.29
N LEU A 136 10.49 -13.05 2.61
CA LEU A 136 11.68 -13.59 3.22
C LEU A 136 11.50 -15.05 3.60
N ARG A 137 12.61 -15.74 3.70
CA ARG A 137 12.62 -17.07 4.31
C ARG A 137 12.50 -16.97 5.82
N ARG A 138 11.57 -17.73 6.43
CA ARG A 138 11.48 -17.79 7.89
C ARG A 138 12.82 -18.20 8.52
N LYS A 139 13.34 -17.35 9.38
CA LYS A 139 14.56 -17.53 10.18
C LYS A 139 14.20 -17.84 11.64
N GLY A 140 15.22 -17.95 12.48
CA GLY A 140 15.09 -18.12 13.91
C GLY A 140 14.88 -19.56 14.37
N ARG A 141 14.75 -19.72 15.69
CA ARG A 141 14.59 -21.03 16.33
C ARG A 141 13.24 -21.66 15.97
N MET A 142 13.27 -22.92 15.58
CA MET A 142 12.10 -23.68 15.15
C MET A 142 12.09 -25.08 15.75
N THR A 143 10.91 -25.54 16.17
CA THR A 143 10.69 -26.93 16.56
C THR A 143 10.80 -27.86 15.35
N PRO A 144 11.01 -29.19 15.54
CA PRO A 144 11.03 -30.15 14.44
C PRO A 144 9.76 -30.13 13.59
N ALA A 145 8.57 -29.96 14.21
CA ALA A 145 7.30 -29.83 13.49
C ALA A 145 7.25 -28.59 12.61
N GLN A 146 7.74 -27.45 13.12
CA GLN A 146 7.82 -26.20 12.36
C GLN A 146 8.80 -26.29 11.19
N LYS A 147 9.94 -26.97 11.36
CA LYS A 147 10.90 -27.22 10.27
C LYS A 147 10.26 -28.06 9.16
N ARG A 148 9.55 -29.16 9.52
CA ARG A 148 8.81 -29.98 8.56
C ARG A 148 7.75 -29.17 7.81
N ARG A 149 6.97 -28.37 8.53
CA ARG A 149 5.94 -27.51 7.91
C ARG A 149 6.56 -26.50 6.94
N ARG A 150 7.67 -25.85 7.31
CA ARG A 150 8.40 -24.95 6.41
C ARG A 150 8.86 -25.67 5.16
N ALA A 151 9.54 -26.84 5.31
CA ALA A 151 10.01 -27.62 4.17
C ALA A 151 8.87 -28.02 3.23
N PHE A 152 7.72 -28.42 3.78
CA PHE A 152 6.53 -28.71 2.98
C PHE A 152 6.04 -27.49 2.19
N LEU A 153 6.00 -26.30 2.81
CA LEU A 153 5.58 -25.08 2.11
C LEU A 153 6.60 -24.67 1.04
N GLU A 154 7.88 -24.75 1.34
CA GLU A 154 8.97 -24.46 0.40
C GLU A 154 8.96 -25.43 -0.81
N SER A 155 8.61 -26.72 -0.62
CA SER A 155 8.47 -27.66 -1.73
C SER A 155 7.29 -27.36 -2.64
N ARG A 156 6.23 -26.72 -2.11
CA ARG A 156 5.00 -26.43 -2.86
C ARG A 156 4.99 -25.05 -3.51
N HIS A 157 5.59 -24.06 -2.88
CA HIS A 157 5.54 -22.65 -3.30
C HIS A 157 6.89 -22.09 -3.74
N GLY A 158 7.95 -22.88 -3.61
CA GLY A 158 9.33 -22.44 -3.83
C GLY A 158 9.96 -21.91 -2.54
N ARG A 159 11.27 -21.88 -2.53
CA ARG A 159 12.06 -21.30 -1.45
C ARG A 159 12.38 -19.85 -1.82
N PRO A 160 12.10 -18.85 -0.94
CA PRO A 160 12.51 -17.48 -1.16
C PRO A 160 14.02 -17.36 -1.38
N ASP A 161 14.41 -16.46 -2.27
CA ASP A 161 15.83 -16.22 -2.59
C ASP A 161 16.56 -15.76 -1.32
N PRO A 162 17.74 -16.34 -1.00
CA PRO A 162 18.56 -15.88 0.11
C PRO A 162 18.96 -14.40 0.03
N LYS A 163 19.08 -13.87 -1.17
CA LYS A 163 19.40 -12.46 -1.45
C LYS A 163 18.18 -11.57 -1.68
N ALA A 164 16.96 -12.08 -1.47
CA ALA A 164 15.73 -11.35 -1.76
C ALA A 164 15.70 -9.95 -1.12
N HIS A 165 16.18 -9.81 0.11
CA HIS A 165 16.22 -8.52 0.80
C HIS A 165 17.24 -7.57 0.16
N GLU A 166 18.44 -8.04 -0.15
CA GLU A 166 19.48 -7.23 -0.81
C GLU A 166 19.00 -6.73 -2.19
N LEU A 167 18.42 -7.62 -2.98
CA LEU A 167 17.86 -7.27 -4.29
C LEU A 167 16.70 -6.27 -4.18
N ASP A 168 15.86 -6.42 -3.16
CA ASP A 168 14.73 -5.52 -2.92
C ASP A 168 15.19 -4.11 -2.52
N VAL A 169 16.22 -4.00 -1.66
CA VAL A 169 16.81 -2.70 -1.30
C VAL A 169 17.47 -2.04 -2.51
N ALA A 170 18.17 -2.79 -3.35
CA ALA A 170 18.74 -2.27 -4.59
C ALA A 170 17.64 -1.73 -5.53
N GLU A 171 16.54 -2.46 -5.67
CA GLU A 171 15.37 -2.03 -6.44
C GLU A 171 14.70 -0.79 -5.83
N LEU A 172 14.58 -0.74 -4.49
CA LEU A 172 14.06 0.42 -3.79
C LEU A 172 14.85 1.69 -4.13
N VAL A 173 16.18 1.62 -4.08
CA VAL A 173 17.06 2.76 -4.41
C VAL A 173 16.88 3.16 -5.88
N ARG A 174 16.85 2.19 -6.79
CA ARG A 174 16.63 2.43 -8.23
C ARG A 174 15.28 3.13 -8.49
N LEU A 175 14.24 2.72 -7.79
CA LEU A 175 12.91 3.32 -7.90
C LEU A 175 12.84 4.70 -7.24
N ALA A 176 13.51 4.89 -6.11
CA ALA A 176 13.48 6.14 -5.37
C ALA A 176 14.25 7.25 -6.11
N ALA A 177 15.43 6.94 -6.66
CA ALA A 177 16.30 7.91 -7.31
C ALA A 177 16.79 7.44 -8.69
N PRO A 178 15.89 7.28 -9.68
CA PRO A 178 16.26 6.79 -11.00
C PRO A 178 17.26 7.71 -11.69
N GLY A 179 18.42 7.14 -12.11
CA GLY A 179 19.48 7.88 -12.80
C GLY A 179 20.22 8.92 -11.97
N ASN A 180 20.15 8.82 -10.65
CA ASN A 180 20.86 9.74 -9.73
C ASN A 180 21.90 8.97 -8.91
N ASP A 181 23.11 8.88 -9.43
CA ASP A 181 24.21 8.14 -8.79
C ASP A 181 24.84 8.87 -7.58
N GLY A 182 24.44 10.13 -7.33
CA GLY A 182 24.99 10.98 -6.28
C GLY A 182 24.08 11.18 -5.06
N VAL A 183 23.00 10.41 -4.92
CA VAL A 183 22.10 10.57 -3.78
C VAL A 183 22.71 10.00 -2.51
N THR A 184 22.67 10.79 -1.42
CA THR A 184 23.08 10.31 -0.09
C THR A 184 22.00 9.45 0.50
N ILE A 185 22.37 8.23 0.94
CA ILE A 185 21.46 7.30 1.62
C ILE A 185 21.83 7.23 3.09
N ARG A 186 20.84 7.33 3.96
CA ARG A 186 20.95 7.13 5.41
C ARG A 186 20.11 5.91 5.81
N SER A 187 20.72 5.00 6.55
CA SER A 187 20.05 3.83 7.15
C SER A 187 20.57 3.62 8.57
N ASP A 188 19.90 2.80 9.33
CA ASP A 188 20.26 2.46 10.71
C ASP A 188 21.44 1.48 10.84
N GLY A 189 22.10 1.12 9.75
CA GLY A 189 23.36 0.37 9.74
C GLY A 189 23.22 -1.11 10.06
N HIS A 190 22.07 -1.72 9.77
CA HIS A 190 21.85 -3.18 9.87
C HIS A 190 22.24 -3.92 8.60
#